data_57a4f8270250eda1126cc752e322c60f
#
_entry.id   57a4f8270250eda1126cc752e322c60f
#
_cell.length_a   1.000
_cell.length_b   1.000
_cell.length_c   1.000
_cell.angle_alpha   90.00
_cell.angle_beta   90.00
_cell.angle_gamma   90.00
#
_symmetry.space_group_name_H-M   'P 1'
#
loop_
_entity.id
_entity.type
_entity.pdbx_description
1 polymer ?
#
loop_
_entity_poly.entity_id
_entity_poly.type
_entity_poly.pdbx_seq_one_letter_code
_entity_poly.pdbx_strand_id
1 'polypeptide(L)'
;TCAEYTPAVVSGADSKIFHDDLLHVVGMEARAFKALRDYYAAKGNRAAACICATLDLKQNGVIDTWQVRKSKYLQAVDSLLHVYGDLREAGELAIEHYQFVANASDVTVDDQVNYINYALSKWGDWPRMNVLRNAMSELRQPSFNINIGDVSFLPQQERLVRINFIRNINTLTVNIYRVNVEGDCSLNPNEPADWAVLQKKLVPGAVQTLVKRYVGQPAWKENTDSLIIGGLPVGMYVMEATTDNGNVKAQRALLHVSDVYVMCQGLPDNQQRFVVVNATTGEA
;
A
#
# COMPACT_ATOMS: atom_id res chain seq x y z
N THR A 1 32.46 11.06 15.97
CA THR A 1 33.46 10.20 16.65
C THR A 1 32.92 8.87 17.16
N CYS A 2 31.66 8.50 16.82
CA CYS A 2 31.14 7.16 17.08
C CYS A 2 31.61 6.11 16.07
N ALA A 3 32.48 6.45 15.12
CA ALA A 3 32.92 5.56 14.04
C ALA A 3 33.91 4.47 14.48
N GLU A 4 34.41 4.49 15.73
CA GLU A 4 35.40 3.54 16.21
C GLU A 4 34.86 2.49 17.21
N TYR A 5 33.56 2.53 17.52
CA TYR A 5 33.00 1.53 18.41
C TYR A 5 32.63 0.27 17.63
N THR A 6 33.56 -0.67 17.55
CA THR A 6 33.26 -2.01 17.03
C THR A 6 32.70 -2.85 18.18
N PRO A 7 31.42 -3.26 18.16
CA PRO A 7 30.92 -4.12 19.23
C PRO A 7 31.69 -5.44 19.23
N ALA A 8 32.41 -5.72 20.32
CA ALA A 8 32.95 -7.03 20.53
C ALA A 8 31.81 -8.05 20.65
N VAL A 9 32.02 -9.26 20.16
CA VAL A 9 31.07 -10.36 20.36
C VAL A 9 30.95 -10.60 21.85
N VAL A 10 29.83 -10.24 22.45
CA VAL A 10 29.61 -10.26 23.91
C VAL A 10 28.78 -11.49 24.24
N SER A 11 29.22 -12.31 25.18
CA SER A 11 28.51 -13.49 25.67
C SER A 11 27.88 -13.22 27.03
N GLY A 12 26.64 -13.64 27.24
CA GLY A 12 25.99 -13.77 28.54
C GLY A 12 26.08 -12.56 29.50
N ALA A 13 26.98 -12.59 30.46
CA ALA A 13 27.12 -11.55 31.50
C ALA A 13 27.61 -10.19 30.96
N ASP A 14 28.38 -10.21 29.88
CA ASP A 14 28.93 -8.99 29.27
C ASP A 14 27.86 -8.24 28.44
N SER A 15 26.80 -8.93 28.03
CA SER A 15 25.68 -8.35 27.28
C SER A 15 24.98 -7.21 28.04
N LYS A 16 24.90 -7.31 29.36
CA LYS A 16 24.31 -6.27 30.21
C LYS A 16 25.19 -5.02 30.25
N ILE A 17 26.51 -5.23 30.43
CA ILE A 17 27.52 -4.15 30.47
C ILE A 17 27.51 -3.41 29.13
N PHE A 18 27.50 -4.14 28.01
CA PHE A 18 27.41 -3.57 26.67
C PHE A 18 26.14 -2.74 26.48
N HIS A 19 25.01 -3.24 26.96
CA HIS A 19 23.74 -2.52 26.88
C HIS A 19 23.77 -1.23 27.69
N ASP A 20 24.32 -1.26 28.90
CA ASP A 20 24.45 -0.09 29.75
C ASP A 20 25.40 0.96 29.15
N ASP A 21 26.51 0.54 28.52
CA ASP A 21 27.42 1.41 27.79
C ASP A 21 26.74 2.04 26.56
N LEU A 22 25.97 1.28 25.80
CA LEU A 22 25.21 1.78 24.65
C LEU A 22 24.19 2.84 25.09
N LEU A 23 23.45 2.59 26.16
CA LEU A 23 22.52 3.56 26.73
C LEU A 23 23.23 4.82 27.22
N HIS A 24 24.44 4.68 27.76
CA HIS A 24 25.26 5.81 28.18
C HIS A 24 25.69 6.67 26.98
N VAL A 25 26.13 6.06 25.87
CA VAL A 25 26.52 6.77 24.62
C VAL A 25 25.31 7.50 24.03
N VAL A 26 24.15 6.88 23.92
CA VAL A 26 22.91 7.51 23.45
C VAL A 26 22.53 8.70 24.36
N GLY A 27 22.63 8.54 25.68
CA GLY A 27 22.39 9.61 26.63
C GLY A 27 23.39 10.77 26.53
N MET A 28 24.64 10.53 26.07
CA MET A 28 25.61 11.60 25.79
C MET A 28 25.27 12.38 24.54
N GLU A 29 24.86 11.72 23.46
CA GLU A 29 24.43 12.38 22.22
C GLU A 29 23.22 13.30 22.47
N ALA A 30 22.22 12.81 23.19
CA ALA A 30 21.05 13.60 23.55
C ALA A 30 21.42 14.85 24.37
N ARG A 31 22.33 14.72 25.33
CA ARG A 31 22.83 15.87 26.11
C ARG A 31 23.62 16.85 25.24
N ALA A 32 24.39 16.36 24.27
CA ALA A 32 25.12 17.18 23.33
C ALA A 32 24.19 18.02 22.44
N PHE A 33 23.13 17.43 21.88
CA PHE A 33 22.16 18.19 21.07
C PHE A 33 21.42 19.25 21.88
N LYS A 34 21.03 18.93 23.11
CA LYS A 34 20.44 19.90 24.01
C LYS A 34 21.40 21.07 24.32
N ALA A 35 22.66 20.78 24.66
CA ALA A 35 23.66 21.79 24.94
C ALA A 35 23.95 22.67 23.71
N LEU A 36 24.05 22.09 22.52
CA LEU A 36 24.24 22.82 21.28
C LEU A 36 23.02 23.71 20.95
N ARG A 37 21.81 23.22 21.15
CA ARG A 37 20.59 24.02 20.99
C ARG A 37 20.63 25.25 21.88
N ASP A 38 20.90 25.06 23.18
CA ASP A 38 20.92 26.15 24.15
C ASP A 38 22.05 27.16 23.85
N TYR A 39 23.23 26.68 23.42
CA TYR A 39 24.33 27.50 22.96
C TYR A 39 23.95 28.37 21.75
N TYR A 40 23.39 27.77 20.68
CA TYR A 40 23.01 28.54 19.49
C TYR A 40 21.84 29.47 19.74
N ALA A 41 20.90 29.11 20.60
CA ALA A 41 19.82 29.99 21.04
C ALA A 41 20.40 31.25 21.76
N ALA A 42 21.34 31.06 22.66
CA ALA A 42 22.01 32.14 23.36
C ALA A 42 22.81 33.04 22.42
N LYS A 43 23.30 32.52 21.29
CA LYS A 43 24.01 33.27 20.24
C LYS A 43 23.06 33.95 19.23
N GLY A 44 21.76 33.81 19.38
CA GLY A 44 20.76 34.30 18.41
C GLY A 44 20.71 33.54 17.09
N ASN A 45 21.44 32.43 16.96
CA ASN A 45 21.41 31.60 15.75
C ASN A 45 20.21 30.59 15.82
N ARG A 46 19.02 31.11 15.53
CA ARG A 46 17.77 30.36 15.59
C ARG A 46 17.74 29.19 14.60
N ALA A 47 18.37 29.32 13.43
CA ALA A 47 18.43 28.26 12.44
C ALA A 47 19.19 27.01 12.96
N ALA A 48 20.40 27.23 13.51
CA ALA A 48 21.16 26.16 14.13
C ALA A 48 20.46 25.57 15.36
N ALA A 49 19.83 26.43 16.19
CA ALA A 49 19.06 25.99 17.34
C ALA A 49 17.86 25.10 16.93
N CYS A 50 17.16 25.41 15.83
CA CYS A 50 16.09 24.62 15.26
C CYS A 50 16.57 23.21 14.86
N ILE A 51 17.68 23.12 14.14
CA ILE A 51 18.25 21.82 13.73
C ILE A 51 18.66 21.00 14.96
N CYS A 52 19.34 21.61 15.94
CA CYS A 52 19.70 20.91 17.18
C CYS A 52 18.48 20.46 17.97
N ALA A 53 17.41 21.26 18.02
CA ALA A 53 16.15 20.88 18.68
C ALA A 53 15.48 19.68 17.99
N THR A 54 15.52 19.62 16.67
CA THR A 54 14.99 18.49 15.90
C THR A 54 15.79 17.23 16.16
N LEU A 55 17.11 17.31 16.21
CA LEU A 55 17.97 16.16 16.53
C LEU A 55 17.79 15.67 17.96
N ASP A 56 17.66 16.59 18.93
CA ASP A 56 17.35 16.31 20.33
C ASP A 56 16.02 15.56 20.44
N LEU A 57 14.99 16.03 19.74
CA LEU A 57 13.68 15.39 19.70
C LEU A 57 13.75 13.95 19.12
N LYS A 58 14.51 13.74 18.03
CA LYS A 58 14.69 12.43 17.41
C LYS A 58 15.39 11.43 18.34
N GLN A 59 16.37 11.88 19.09
CA GLN A 59 17.11 11.02 20.01
C GLN A 59 16.37 10.72 21.31
N ASN A 60 15.59 11.70 21.80
CA ASN A 60 14.87 11.58 23.05
C ASN A 60 13.38 11.32 22.88
N GLY A 61 12.87 11.43 21.65
CA GLY A 61 11.47 11.27 21.36
C GLY A 61 11.06 9.80 21.43
N VAL A 62 10.45 9.41 22.53
CA VAL A 62 9.77 8.13 22.64
C VAL A 62 8.40 8.29 21.99
N ILE A 63 8.14 7.49 20.97
CA ILE A 63 6.78 7.38 20.40
C ILE A 63 5.95 6.62 21.42
N ASP A 64 5.14 7.35 22.18
CA ASP A 64 4.34 6.83 23.29
C ASP A 64 2.96 6.32 22.84
N THR A 65 2.49 6.76 21.67
CA THR A 65 1.21 6.35 21.09
C THR A 65 1.13 6.65 19.61
N TRP A 66 0.39 5.81 18.87
CA TRP A 66 0.06 6.01 17.46
C TRP A 66 -1.22 6.84 17.23
N GLN A 67 -1.81 7.36 18.29
CA GLN A 67 -2.95 8.26 18.22
C GLN A 67 -2.46 9.71 18.28
N VAL A 68 -2.65 10.47 17.20
CA VAL A 68 -2.17 11.86 17.07
C VAL A 68 -2.59 12.72 18.27
N ARG A 69 -3.85 12.68 18.65
CA ARG A 69 -4.41 13.52 19.72
C ARG A 69 -3.84 13.25 21.11
N LYS A 70 -3.20 12.10 21.32
CA LYS A 70 -2.65 11.65 22.60
C LYS A 70 -1.13 11.62 22.62
N SER A 71 -0.48 11.86 21.50
CA SER A 71 0.96 11.76 21.38
C SER A 71 1.68 12.93 22.01
N LYS A 72 2.51 12.65 23.01
CA LYS A 72 3.44 13.63 23.60
C LYS A 72 4.53 14.01 22.62
N TYR A 73 4.96 13.08 21.76
CA TYR A 73 5.95 13.35 20.72
C TYR A 73 5.44 14.41 19.75
N LEU A 74 4.21 14.24 19.25
CA LEU A 74 3.62 15.21 18.34
C LEU A 74 3.41 16.58 18.99
N GLN A 75 3.00 16.62 20.26
CA GLN A 75 2.89 17.87 21.01
C GLN A 75 4.25 18.60 21.13
N ALA A 76 5.34 17.83 21.30
CA ALA A 76 6.70 18.40 21.29
C ALA A 76 7.10 18.92 19.91
N VAL A 77 6.78 18.19 18.84
CA VAL A 77 6.98 18.67 17.44
C VAL A 77 6.22 19.97 17.21
N ASP A 78 4.94 20.01 17.57
CA ASP A 78 4.10 21.19 17.38
C ASP A 78 4.60 22.40 18.19
N SER A 79 5.08 22.17 19.41
CA SER A 79 5.70 23.22 20.22
C SER A 79 6.95 23.79 19.56
N LEU A 80 7.77 22.95 18.95
CA LEU A 80 8.95 23.41 18.21
C LEU A 80 8.56 24.12 16.90
N LEU A 81 7.53 23.65 16.19
CA LEU A 81 6.99 24.32 15.00
C LEU A 81 6.39 25.69 15.36
N HIS A 82 5.82 25.85 16.55
CA HIS A 82 5.37 27.15 17.04
C HIS A 82 6.53 28.13 17.25
N VAL A 83 7.67 27.64 17.78
CA VAL A 83 8.87 28.47 18.06
C VAL A 83 9.67 28.79 16.81
N TYR A 84 9.84 27.83 15.90
CA TYR A 84 10.75 27.93 14.75
C TYR A 84 10.05 27.95 13.39
N GLY A 85 8.72 27.92 13.35
CA GLY A 85 7.97 27.72 12.12
C GLY A 85 8.08 28.87 11.09
N ASP A 86 8.68 30.01 11.45
CA ASP A 86 9.04 31.09 10.56
C ASP A 86 10.36 30.83 9.79
N LEU A 87 11.12 29.82 10.19
CA LEU A 87 12.40 29.45 9.59
C LEU A 87 12.22 28.35 8.53
N ARG A 88 13.03 28.38 7.48
CA ARG A 88 13.04 27.31 6.46
C ARG A 88 13.50 25.96 7.05
N GLU A 89 14.37 25.98 8.05
CA GLU A 89 14.90 24.81 8.76
C GLU A 89 13.80 24.05 9.52
N ALA A 90 12.70 24.71 9.85
CA ALA A 90 11.52 24.05 10.43
C ALA A 90 10.86 23.06 9.45
N GLY A 91 11.24 23.04 8.18
CA GLY A 91 10.89 21.98 7.24
C GLY A 91 11.27 20.59 7.71
N GLU A 92 12.35 20.45 8.50
CA GLU A 92 12.72 19.16 9.10
C GLU A 92 11.68 18.70 10.15
N LEU A 93 11.23 19.62 11.00
CA LEU A 93 10.15 19.35 11.96
C LEU A 93 8.83 19.01 11.26
N ALA A 94 8.54 19.66 10.13
CA ALA A 94 7.36 19.35 9.36
C ALA A 94 7.41 17.94 8.74
N ILE A 95 8.60 17.48 8.34
CA ILE A 95 8.79 16.08 7.89
C ILE A 95 8.55 15.12 9.04
N GLU A 96 9.08 15.38 10.24
CA GLU A 96 8.86 14.55 11.44
C GLU A 96 7.38 14.47 11.81
N HIS A 97 6.69 15.62 11.80
CA HIS A 97 5.24 15.66 12.02
C HIS A 97 4.51 14.75 11.05
N TYR A 98 4.79 14.87 9.76
CA TYR A 98 4.14 14.05 8.74
C TYR A 98 4.41 12.56 8.91
N GLN A 99 5.66 12.16 9.19
CA GLN A 99 6.03 10.76 9.38
C GLN A 99 5.26 10.11 10.53
N PHE A 100 5.00 10.87 11.59
CA PHE A 100 4.13 10.41 12.68
C PHE A 100 2.67 10.32 12.23
N VAL A 101 2.14 11.38 11.63
CA VAL A 101 0.75 11.48 11.15
C VAL A 101 0.41 10.41 10.13
N ALA A 102 1.31 10.12 9.19
CA ALA A 102 1.10 9.12 8.14
C ALA A 102 0.88 7.69 8.68
N ASN A 103 1.34 7.40 9.91
CA ASN A 103 1.21 6.10 10.56
C ASN A 103 0.11 6.06 11.64
N ALA A 104 -0.59 7.16 11.87
CA ALA A 104 -1.60 7.25 12.91
C ALA A 104 -2.95 6.70 12.43
N SER A 105 -3.61 5.92 13.28
CA SER A 105 -4.88 5.26 12.95
C SER A 105 -6.09 6.20 12.91
N ASP A 106 -5.97 7.40 13.49
CA ASP A 106 -7.02 8.42 13.60
C ASP A 106 -6.86 9.56 12.57
N VAL A 107 -5.98 9.39 11.57
CA VAL A 107 -5.70 10.36 10.51
C VAL A 107 -6.20 9.82 9.18
N THR A 108 -6.97 10.62 8.48
CA THR A 108 -7.47 10.28 7.13
C THR A 108 -6.43 10.65 6.05
N VAL A 109 -6.60 10.10 4.85
CA VAL A 109 -5.76 10.47 3.69
C VAL A 109 -5.95 11.96 3.34
N ASP A 110 -7.16 12.50 3.50
CA ASP A 110 -7.41 13.93 3.28
C ASP A 110 -6.63 14.80 4.28
N ASP A 111 -6.53 14.40 5.54
CA ASP A 111 -5.71 15.09 6.54
C ASP A 111 -4.23 15.06 6.15
N GLN A 112 -3.73 13.92 5.68
CA GLN A 112 -2.35 13.77 5.20
C GLN A 112 -2.07 14.71 4.01
N VAL A 113 -2.94 14.73 3.02
CA VAL A 113 -2.84 15.59 1.84
C VAL A 113 -2.89 17.07 2.22
N ASN A 114 -3.80 17.45 3.11
CA ASN A 114 -3.91 18.81 3.61
C ASN A 114 -2.63 19.24 4.34
N TYR A 115 -2.09 18.37 5.18
CA TYR A 115 -0.83 18.64 5.88
C TYR A 115 0.35 18.77 4.92
N ILE A 116 0.50 17.86 3.94
CA ILE A 116 1.57 17.94 2.94
C ILE A 116 1.50 19.27 2.18
N ASN A 117 0.31 19.65 1.71
CA ASN A 117 0.11 20.90 0.99
C ASN A 117 0.49 22.10 1.85
N TYR A 118 0.07 22.14 3.11
CA TYR A 118 0.44 23.16 4.08
C TYR A 118 1.96 23.24 4.27
N ALA A 119 2.61 22.10 4.56
CA ALA A 119 4.04 22.03 4.80
C ALA A 119 4.86 22.45 3.58
N LEU A 120 4.47 22.02 2.37
CA LEU A 120 5.13 22.40 1.12
C LEU A 120 4.95 23.89 0.79
N SER A 121 3.80 24.48 1.11
CA SER A 121 3.56 25.90 0.90
C SER A 121 4.41 26.77 1.81
N LYS A 122 4.71 26.30 3.03
CA LYS A 122 5.40 27.06 4.06
C LYS A 122 6.92 26.84 4.07
N TRP A 123 7.36 25.60 3.85
CA TRP A 123 8.77 25.20 3.94
C TRP A 123 9.29 24.48 2.68
N GLY A 124 8.64 24.70 1.53
CA GLY A 124 8.95 24.00 0.28
C GLY A 124 10.40 24.13 -0.19
N ASP A 125 11.10 25.20 0.21
CA ASP A 125 12.50 25.45 -0.13
C ASP A 125 13.50 24.65 0.73
N TRP A 126 13.02 23.94 1.76
CA TRP A 126 13.88 23.08 2.55
C TRP A 126 14.34 21.87 1.71
N PRO A 127 15.67 21.55 1.65
CA PRO A 127 16.18 20.54 0.72
C PRO A 127 15.55 19.16 0.85
N ARG A 128 15.15 18.76 2.07
CA ARG A 128 14.55 17.45 2.33
C ARG A 128 13.03 17.37 2.10
N MET A 129 12.38 18.46 1.69
CA MET A 129 10.94 18.45 1.40
C MET A 129 10.54 17.52 0.25
N ASN A 130 11.50 16.96 -0.48
CA ASN A 130 11.24 15.87 -1.42
C ASN A 130 10.60 14.63 -0.76
N VAL A 131 10.82 14.42 0.53
CA VAL A 131 10.12 13.36 1.30
C VAL A 131 8.60 13.55 1.21
N LEU A 132 8.12 14.77 1.44
CA LEU A 132 6.67 15.07 1.34
C LEU A 132 6.16 15.10 -0.10
N ARG A 133 6.98 15.51 -1.07
CA ARG A 133 6.61 15.43 -2.50
C ARG A 133 6.45 13.99 -2.95
N ASN A 134 7.36 13.11 -2.53
CA ASN A 134 7.28 11.67 -2.81
C ASN A 134 6.04 11.05 -2.15
N ALA A 135 5.78 11.37 -0.88
CA ALA A 135 4.58 10.90 -0.18
C ALA A 135 3.30 11.36 -0.91
N MET A 136 3.23 12.62 -1.36
CA MET A 136 2.11 13.11 -2.18
C MET A 136 2.00 12.34 -3.50
N SER A 137 3.11 12.01 -4.15
CA SER A 137 3.12 11.23 -5.38
C SER A 137 2.60 9.81 -5.15
N GLU A 138 3.00 9.17 -4.07
CA GLU A 138 2.53 7.84 -3.66
C GLU A 138 1.02 7.84 -3.36
N LEU A 139 0.53 8.83 -2.63
CA LEU A 139 -0.90 8.97 -2.37
C LEU A 139 -1.73 9.17 -3.65
N ARG A 140 -1.13 9.69 -4.71
CA ARG A 140 -1.77 9.91 -6.02
C ARG A 140 -1.51 8.80 -7.03
N GLN A 141 -0.77 7.75 -6.68
CA GLN A 141 -0.53 6.67 -7.62
C GLN A 141 -1.84 6.00 -8.04
N PRO A 142 -2.04 5.81 -9.35
CA PRO A 142 -3.24 5.15 -9.84
C PRO A 142 -3.21 3.68 -9.48
N SER A 143 -4.35 3.16 -9.03
CA SER A 143 -4.48 1.76 -8.62
C SER A 143 -5.91 1.27 -8.79
N PHE A 144 -6.06 -0.02 -8.91
CA PHE A 144 -7.29 -0.78 -8.67
C PHE A 144 -6.91 -2.23 -8.38
N ASN A 145 -7.83 -2.98 -7.81
CA ASN A 145 -7.71 -4.43 -7.65
C ASN A 145 -9.07 -5.08 -7.89
N ILE A 146 -9.09 -6.12 -8.70
CA ILE A 146 -10.30 -6.90 -8.97
C ILE A 146 -10.28 -8.19 -8.14
N ASN A 147 -11.36 -8.41 -7.40
CA ASN A 147 -11.60 -9.62 -6.66
C ASN A 147 -12.89 -10.30 -7.15
N ILE A 148 -12.73 -11.44 -7.81
CA ILE A 148 -13.84 -12.23 -8.36
C ILE A 148 -14.35 -13.25 -7.35
N GLY A 149 -13.56 -13.58 -6.31
CA GLY A 149 -13.79 -14.74 -5.46
C GLY A 149 -13.48 -16.04 -6.22
N ASP A 150 -14.46 -16.95 -6.32
CA ASP A 150 -14.28 -18.15 -7.13
C ASP A 150 -14.30 -17.83 -8.61
N VAL A 151 -13.35 -18.39 -9.32
CA VAL A 151 -13.22 -18.29 -10.78
C VAL A 151 -14.02 -19.37 -11.52
N SER A 152 -14.59 -20.33 -10.80
CA SER A 152 -15.45 -21.39 -11.32
C SER A 152 -16.90 -21.17 -10.89
N PHE A 153 -17.82 -21.18 -11.82
CA PHE A 153 -19.24 -20.95 -11.55
C PHE A 153 -20.15 -21.65 -12.57
N LEU A 154 -21.44 -21.75 -12.24
CA LEU A 154 -22.43 -22.43 -13.06
C LEU A 154 -22.78 -21.63 -14.33
N PRO A 155 -23.22 -22.32 -15.39
CA PRO A 155 -23.73 -21.65 -16.58
C PRO A 155 -24.91 -20.74 -16.23
N GLN A 156 -25.00 -19.61 -16.91
CA GLN A 156 -26.03 -18.58 -16.74
C GLN A 156 -26.10 -17.97 -15.32
N GLN A 157 -25.16 -18.28 -14.46
CA GLN A 157 -25.04 -17.65 -13.14
C GLN A 157 -24.41 -16.26 -13.26
N GLU A 158 -25.04 -15.26 -12.69
CA GLU A 158 -24.44 -13.95 -12.53
C GLU A 158 -23.35 -13.99 -11.48
N ARG A 159 -22.26 -13.23 -11.72
CA ARG A 159 -21.12 -13.17 -10.81
C ARG A 159 -20.84 -11.73 -10.39
N LEU A 160 -20.90 -11.51 -9.07
CA LEU A 160 -20.47 -10.23 -8.48
C LEU A 160 -18.95 -10.17 -8.44
N VAL A 161 -18.39 -9.14 -9.02
CA VAL A 161 -16.96 -8.81 -8.99
C VAL A 161 -16.77 -7.56 -8.16
N ARG A 162 -15.93 -7.63 -7.14
CA ARG A 162 -15.58 -6.49 -6.30
C ARG A 162 -14.36 -5.78 -6.88
N ILE A 163 -14.39 -4.46 -6.85
CA ILE A 163 -13.29 -3.61 -7.29
C ILE A 163 -12.85 -2.81 -6.08
N ASN A 164 -11.63 -3.05 -5.62
CA ASN A 164 -11.07 -2.44 -4.44
C ASN A 164 -9.92 -1.49 -4.82
N PHE A 165 -9.54 -0.60 -3.92
CA PHE A 165 -8.39 0.30 -4.07
C PHE A 165 -8.43 1.15 -5.35
N ILE A 166 -9.64 1.56 -5.77
CA ILE A 166 -9.83 2.40 -6.95
C ILE A 166 -9.32 3.80 -6.63
N ARG A 167 -8.23 4.20 -7.26
CA ARG A 167 -7.61 5.51 -7.04
C ARG A 167 -7.00 6.05 -8.32
N ASN A 168 -7.22 7.33 -8.59
CA ASN A 168 -6.64 8.09 -9.71
C ASN A 168 -6.80 7.42 -11.09
N ILE A 169 -7.96 6.82 -11.32
CA ILE A 169 -8.41 6.34 -12.61
C ILE A 169 -9.78 6.95 -12.92
N ASN A 170 -10.07 7.31 -14.17
CA ASN A 170 -11.37 7.86 -14.55
C ASN A 170 -12.29 6.81 -15.15
N THR A 171 -11.72 5.81 -15.79
CA THR A 171 -12.48 4.75 -16.46
C THR A 171 -11.83 3.40 -16.21
N LEU A 172 -12.63 2.43 -15.81
CA LEU A 172 -12.29 1.02 -15.77
C LEU A 172 -13.13 0.28 -16.79
N THR A 173 -12.49 -0.43 -17.70
CA THR A 173 -13.15 -1.28 -18.69
C THR A 173 -12.83 -2.73 -18.39
N VAL A 174 -13.87 -3.55 -18.26
CA VAL A 174 -13.74 -4.99 -18.07
C VAL A 174 -14.32 -5.69 -19.28
N ASN A 175 -13.47 -6.38 -20.01
CA ASN A 175 -13.83 -7.19 -21.16
C ASN A 175 -13.76 -8.67 -20.78
N ILE A 176 -14.71 -9.45 -21.27
CA ILE A 176 -14.75 -10.88 -21.10
C ILE A 176 -14.66 -11.51 -22.49
N TYR A 177 -13.64 -12.32 -22.69
CA TYR A 177 -13.38 -13.00 -23.95
C TYR A 177 -13.53 -14.50 -23.76
N ARG A 178 -14.14 -15.17 -24.71
CA ARG A 178 -14.12 -16.64 -24.76
C ARG A 178 -12.72 -17.11 -25.18
N VAL A 179 -12.26 -18.21 -24.59
CA VAL A 179 -10.95 -18.80 -24.88
C VAL A 179 -11.15 -20.21 -25.41
N ASN A 180 -10.51 -20.52 -26.52
CA ASN A 180 -10.42 -21.86 -27.07
C ASN A 180 -9.15 -22.54 -26.54
N VAL A 181 -9.24 -23.10 -25.33
CA VAL A 181 -8.15 -23.86 -24.72
C VAL A 181 -8.45 -25.36 -24.83
N GLU A 182 -7.52 -26.08 -25.41
CA GLU A 182 -7.52 -27.54 -25.44
C GLU A 182 -6.42 -28.03 -24.49
N GLY A 183 -6.75 -28.93 -23.57
CA GLY A 183 -5.81 -29.53 -22.64
C GLY A 183 -5.68 -28.82 -21.29
N ASP A 184 -4.51 -28.88 -20.68
CA ASP A 184 -4.23 -28.31 -19.35
C ASP A 184 -4.32 -26.78 -19.34
N CYS A 185 -5.04 -26.25 -18.38
CA CYS A 185 -5.40 -24.84 -18.27
C CYS A 185 -4.78 -24.17 -17.05
N SER A 186 -3.59 -24.57 -16.63
CA SER A 186 -2.85 -23.98 -15.51
C SER A 186 -2.20 -22.62 -15.82
N LEU A 187 -2.53 -22.00 -16.97
CA LEU A 187 -1.97 -20.73 -17.41
C LEU A 187 -2.45 -19.57 -16.52
N ASN A 188 -1.50 -18.74 -16.09
CA ASN A 188 -1.78 -17.51 -15.35
C ASN A 188 -1.88 -16.31 -16.32
N PRO A 189 -3.07 -15.72 -16.55
CA PRO A 189 -3.21 -14.64 -17.53
C PRO A 189 -2.50 -13.31 -17.14
N ASN A 190 -1.97 -13.21 -15.91
CA ASN A 190 -1.19 -12.06 -15.47
C ASN A 190 0.32 -12.23 -15.73
N GLU A 191 0.78 -13.46 -16.03
CA GLU A 191 2.15 -13.71 -16.41
C GLU A 191 2.34 -13.43 -17.92
N PRO A 192 3.35 -12.65 -18.32
CA PRO A 192 3.52 -12.24 -19.71
C PRO A 192 3.64 -13.40 -20.71
N ALA A 193 4.32 -14.48 -20.33
CA ALA A 193 4.51 -15.66 -21.18
C ALA A 193 3.19 -16.41 -21.41
N ASP A 194 2.44 -16.64 -20.34
CA ASP A 194 1.15 -17.32 -20.39
C ASP A 194 0.10 -16.47 -21.10
N TRP A 195 0.13 -15.15 -20.89
CA TRP A 195 -0.74 -14.23 -21.59
C TRP A 195 -0.49 -14.24 -23.10
N ALA A 196 0.77 -14.29 -23.52
CA ALA A 196 1.10 -14.39 -24.95
C ALA A 196 0.54 -15.67 -25.62
N VAL A 197 0.39 -16.74 -24.87
CA VAL A 197 -0.27 -17.99 -25.31
C VAL A 197 -1.78 -17.82 -25.34
N LEU A 198 -2.37 -17.37 -24.24
CA LEU A 198 -3.82 -17.18 -24.09
C LEU A 198 -4.38 -16.21 -25.12
N GLN A 199 -3.69 -15.08 -25.34
CA GLN A 199 -4.12 -14.05 -26.28
C GLN A 199 -4.34 -14.58 -27.71
N LYS A 200 -3.53 -15.54 -28.15
CA LYS A 200 -3.68 -16.21 -29.48
C LYS A 200 -4.87 -17.14 -29.55
N LYS A 201 -5.40 -17.55 -28.40
CA LYS A 201 -6.53 -18.48 -28.27
C LYS A 201 -7.85 -17.77 -27.94
N LEU A 202 -7.84 -16.44 -27.79
CA LEU A 202 -9.05 -15.66 -27.61
C LEU A 202 -9.93 -15.73 -28.87
N VAL A 203 -11.21 -15.95 -28.67
CA VAL A 203 -12.19 -15.74 -29.74
C VAL A 203 -12.31 -14.25 -30.01
N PRO A 204 -12.24 -13.80 -31.26
CA PRO A 204 -12.35 -12.42 -31.60
C PRO A 204 -13.64 -11.77 -31.09
N GLY A 205 -13.51 -10.62 -30.43
CA GLY A 205 -14.61 -9.87 -29.84
C GLY A 205 -14.91 -10.29 -28.40
N ALA A 206 -15.12 -9.28 -27.55
CA ALA A 206 -15.56 -9.53 -26.20
C ALA A 206 -17.02 -10.00 -26.16
N VAL A 207 -17.31 -11.05 -25.42
CA VAL A 207 -18.69 -11.53 -25.19
C VAL A 207 -19.46 -10.60 -24.26
N GLN A 208 -18.74 -9.91 -23.37
CA GLN A 208 -19.27 -8.83 -22.54
C GLN A 208 -18.24 -7.72 -22.38
N THR A 209 -18.71 -6.47 -22.34
CA THR A 209 -17.89 -5.29 -22.02
C THR A 209 -18.63 -4.48 -20.97
N LEU A 210 -17.99 -4.27 -19.83
CA LEU A 210 -18.52 -3.51 -18.71
C LEU A 210 -17.64 -2.30 -18.47
N VAL A 211 -18.23 -1.13 -18.31
CA VAL A 211 -17.49 0.14 -18.14
C VAL A 211 -17.95 0.83 -16.86
N LYS A 212 -17.01 1.18 -16.01
CA LYS A 212 -17.24 2.02 -14.83
C LYS A 212 -16.52 3.35 -14.98
N ARG A 213 -17.13 4.43 -14.51
CA ARG A 213 -16.59 5.79 -14.61
C ARG A 213 -16.49 6.41 -13.23
N TYR A 214 -15.34 7.02 -12.91
CA TYR A 214 -15.00 7.59 -11.61
C TYR A 214 -14.58 9.08 -11.73
N VAL A 215 -15.13 9.77 -12.70
CA VAL A 215 -14.78 11.16 -13.01
C VAL A 215 -15.12 12.10 -11.84
N GLY A 216 -14.26 13.09 -11.60
CA GLY A 216 -14.50 14.16 -10.62
C GLY A 216 -14.07 13.85 -9.20
N GLN A 217 -13.38 12.75 -8.97
CA GLN A 217 -12.84 12.42 -7.64
C GLN A 217 -11.40 12.93 -7.47
N PRO A 218 -11.01 13.34 -6.23
CA PRO A 218 -9.63 13.68 -5.94
C PRO A 218 -8.69 12.50 -6.23
N ALA A 219 -7.51 12.79 -6.80
CA ALA A 219 -6.57 11.75 -7.24
C ALA A 219 -6.05 10.82 -6.11
N TRP A 220 -6.14 11.24 -4.87
CA TRP A 220 -5.73 10.45 -3.69
C TRP A 220 -6.86 9.69 -3.04
N LYS A 221 -8.12 9.96 -3.40
CA LYS A 221 -9.27 9.33 -2.77
C LYS A 221 -9.40 7.90 -3.26
N GLU A 222 -9.36 6.98 -2.32
CA GLU A 222 -9.57 5.57 -2.56
C GLU A 222 -11.07 5.24 -2.48
N ASN A 223 -11.55 4.42 -3.41
CA ASN A 223 -12.93 3.98 -3.48
C ASN A 223 -13.00 2.47 -3.66
N THR A 224 -14.18 1.94 -3.42
CA THR A 224 -14.58 0.58 -3.74
C THR A 224 -15.83 0.60 -4.59
N ASP A 225 -15.97 -0.36 -5.49
CA ASP A 225 -17.15 -0.53 -6.34
C ASP A 225 -17.37 -2.02 -6.62
N SER A 226 -18.38 -2.33 -7.38
CA SER A 226 -18.63 -3.67 -7.87
C SER A 226 -19.27 -3.64 -9.25
N LEU A 227 -19.12 -4.74 -9.97
CA LEU A 227 -19.82 -4.98 -11.21
C LEU A 227 -20.36 -6.41 -11.23
N ILE A 228 -21.33 -6.65 -12.09
CA ILE A 228 -21.91 -7.98 -12.27
C ILE A 228 -21.54 -8.46 -13.67
N ILE A 229 -20.86 -9.61 -13.73
CA ILE A 229 -20.72 -10.36 -14.96
C ILE A 229 -22.02 -11.10 -15.17
N GLY A 230 -22.69 -10.88 -16.30
CA GLY A 230 -23.91 -11.60 -16.67
C GLY A 230 -23.65 -13.08 -16.92
N GLY A 231 -24.71 -13.85 -16.96
CA GLY A 231 -24.63 -15.29 -17.14
C GLY A 231 -23.91 -15.68 -18.44
N LEU A 232 -22.86 -16.50 -18.31
CA LEU A 232 -22.07 -17.02 -19.43
C LEU A 232 -22.47 -18.47 -19.75
N PRO A 233 -22.46 -18.89 -21.02
CA PRO A 233 -22.56 -20.30 -21.38
C PRO A 233 -21.36 -21.13 -20.87
N VAL A 234 -21.51 -22.44 -20.85
CA VAL A 234 -20.39 -23.36 -20.56
C VAL A 234 -19.17 -23.04 -21.42
N GLY A 235 -18.00 -22.93 -20.81
CA GLY A 235 -16.76 -22.65 -21.48
C GLY A 235 -15.72 -22.00 -20.57
N MET A 236 -14.59 -21.68 -21.19
CA MET A 236 -13.52 -20.92 -20.56
C MET A 236 -13.50 -19.49 -21.08
N TYR A 237 -13.20 -18.57 -20.18
CA TYR A 237 -13.17 -17.16 -20.51
C TYR A 237 -11.97 -16.49 -19.84
N VAL A 238 -11.47 -15.44 -20.43
CA VAL A 238 -10.56 -14.48 -19.79
C VAL A 238 -11.33 -13.21 -19.52
N MET A 239 -11.36 -12.81 -18.29
CA MET A 239 -11.70 -11.45 -17.90
C MET A 239 -10.44 -10.60 -17.94
N GLU A 240 -10.48 -9.47 -18.65
CA GLU A 240 -9.41 -8.47 -18.70
C GLU A 240 -9.94 -7.13 -18.23
N ALA A 241 -9.35 -6.58 -17.20
CA ALA A 241 -9.65 -5.26 -16.67
C ALA A 241 -8.53 -4.29 -16.99
N THR A 242 -8.89 -3.20 -17.66
CA THR A 242 -7.98 -2.14 -18.08
C THR A 242 -8.50 -0.78 -17.65
N THR A 243 -7.61 0.20 -17.53
CA THR A 243 -7.97 1.58 -17.18
C THR A 243 -7.53 2.56 -18.26
N ASP A 244 -8.05 3.79 -18.19
CA ASP A 244 -7.60 4.91 -19.01
C ASP A 244 -6.19 5.40 -18.64
N ASN A 245 -5.64 4.95 -17.51
CA ASN A 245 -4.30 5.32 -17.06
C ASN A 245 -3.27 4.24 -17.45
N GLY A 246 -2.41 4.56 -18.44
CA GLY A 246 -1.40 3.63 -18.97
C GLY A 246 -0.32 3.17 -17.98
N ASN A 247 -0.22 3.80 -16.80
CA ASN A 247 0.70 3.38 -15.75
C ASN A 247 0.16 2.22 -14.90
N VAL A 248 -1.12 1.88 -15.05
CA VAL A 248 -1.75 0.77 -14.34
C VAL A 248 -1.78 -0.46 -15.23
N LYS A 249 -1.18 -1.53 -14.77
CA LYS A 249 -1.19 -2.80 -15.50
C LYS A 249 -2.61 -3.38 -15.56
N ALA A 250 -2.95 -3.97 -16.70
CA ALA A 250 -4.17 -4.75 -16.83
C ALA A 250 -4.16 -5.91 -15.81
N GLN A 251 -5.32 -6.16 -15.21
CA GLN A 251 -5.53 -7.34 -14.36
C GLN A 251 -6.44 -8.33 -15.08
N ARG A 252 -6.07 -9.60 -15.02
CA ARG A 252 -6.76 -10.65 -15.73
C ARG A 252 -7.09 -11.80 -14.82
N ALA A 253 -8.17 -12.50 -15.13
CA ALA A 253 -8.51 -13.76 -14.49
C ALA A 253 -9.03 -14.75 -15.53
N LEU A 254 -8.68 -16.00 -15.35
CA LEU A 254 -9.23 -17.10 -16.13
C LEU A 254 -10.51 -17.57 -15.44
N LEU A 255 -11.63 -17.59 -16.16
CA LEU A 255 -12.93 -17.95 -15.64
C LEU A 255 -13.36 -19.31 -16.24
N HIS A 256 -13.86 -20.18 -15.38
CA HIS A 256 -14.34 -21.51 -15.75
C HIS A 256 -15.85 -21.57 -15.52
N VAL A 257 -16.60 -21.72 -16.59
CA VAL A 257 -18.04 -21.91 -16.52
C VAL A 257 -18.34 -23.36 -16.86
N SER A 258 -18.80 -24.12 -15.88
CA SER A 258 -19.02 -25.56 -16.01
C SER A 258 -20.28 -25.97 -15.29
N ASP A 259 -21.02 -26.88 -15.90
CA ASP A 259 -22.13 -27.61 -15.29
C ASP A 259 -21.69 -28.96 -14.73
N VAL A 260 -20.41 -29.27 -14.73
CA VAL A 260 -19.82 -30.48 -14.20
C VAL A 260 -19.30 -30.21 -12.78
N TYR A 261 -19.74 -31.09 -11.84
CA TYR A 261 -19.21 -31.10 -10.48
C TYR A 261 -18.53 -32.45 -10.20
N VAL A 262 -17.33 -32.40 -9.65
CA VAL A 262 -16.55 -33.58 -9.32
C VAL A 262 -16.42 -33.69 -7.81
N MET A 263 -17.00 -34.76 -7.24
CA MET A 263 -16.80 -35.14 -5.84
C MET A 263 -15.66 -36.14 -5.74
N CYS A 264 -14.71 -35.85 -4.84
CA CYS A 264 -13.64 -36.80 -4.53
C CYS A 264 -13.82 -37.35 -3.12
N GLN A 265 -13.82 -38.66 -3.01
CA GLN A 265 -13.91 -39.42 -1.75
C GLN A 265 -12.64 -40.24 -1.56
N GLY A 266 -11.95 -40.04 -0.44
CA GLY A 266 -10.87 -40.93 -0.01
C GLY A 266 -11.43 -42.30 0.43
N LEU A 267 -10.85 -43.38 -0.08
CA LEU A 267 -11.14 -44.76 0.30
C LEU A 267 -9.92 -45.34 1.06
N PRO A 268 -10.09 -46.49 1.76
CA PRO A 268 -8.96 -47.23 2.32
C PRO A 268 -7.89 -47.54 1.26
N ASP A 269 -6.69 -47.83 1.69
CA ASP A 269 -5.53 -48.18 0.84
C ASP A 269 -5.11 -47.10 -0.15
N ASN A 270 -5.22 -45.83 0.24
CA ASN A 270 -4.87 -44.64 -0.59
C ASN A 270 -5.64 -44.57 -1.93
N GLN A 271 -6.79 -45.24 -2.03
CA GLN A 271 -7.64 -45.12 -3.20
C GLN A 271 -8.50 -43.87 -3.14
N GLN A 272 -8.86 -43.36 -4.30
CA GLN A 272 -9.76 -42.19 -4.43
C GLN A 272 -10.92 -42.60 -5.38
N ARG A 273 -12.12 -42.23 -4.96
CA ARG A 273 -13.32 -42.35 -5.78
C ARG A 273 -13.73 -40.97 -6.27
N PHE A 274 -13.85 -40.84 -7.56
CA PHE A 274 -14.40 -39.64 -8.19
C PHE A 274 -15.82 -39.91 -8.66
N VAL A 275 -16.75 -39.06 -8.30
CA VAL A 275 -18.12 -39.07 -8.81
C VAL A 275 -18.32 -37.78 -9.57
N VAL A 276 -18.62 -37.88 -10.84
CA VAL A 276 -18.84 -36.74 -11.73
C VAL A 276 -20.35 -36.64 -11.95
N VAL A 277 -20.91 -35.47 -11.64
CA VAL A 277 -22.35 -35.22 -11.77
C VAL A 277 -22.58 -33.86 -12.44
N ASN A 278 -23.76 -33.71 -13.05
CA ASN A 278 -24.22 -32.39 -13.45
C ASN A 278 -24.46 -31.54 -12.20
N ALA A 279 -23.83 -30.35 -12.14
CA ALA A 279 -23.86 -29.49 -10.96
C ALA A 279 -25.26 -28.90 -10.67
N THR A 280 -26.14 -28.89 -11.65
CA THR A 280 -27.52 -28.37 -11.55
C THR A 280 -28.54 -29.46 -11.21
N THR A 281 -28.45 -30.61 -11.86
CA THR A 281 -29.44 -31.67 -11.71
C THR A 281 -29.04 -32.78 -10.73
N GLY A 282 -27.73 -32.91 -10.45
CA GLY A 282 -27.17 -33.99 -9.65
C GLY A 282 -27.09 -35.33 -10.38
N GLU A 283 -27.48 -35.42 -11.65
CA GLU A 283 -27.38 -36.63 -12.46
C GLU A 283 -25.94 -36.93 -12.86
N ALA A 284 -25.57 -38.22 -12.87
CA ALA A 284 -24.24 -38.70 -13.23
C ALA A 284 -24.07 -38.86 -14.74
#